data_db21d541ad6d916382b01ac694105990
#
_entry.id   db21d541ad6d916382b01ac694105990
#
_cell.length_a   1.000
_cell.length_b   1.000
_cell.length_c   1.000
_cell.angle_alpha   90.00
_cell.angle_beta   90.00
_cell.angle_gamma   90.00
#
_symmetry.space_group_name_H-M   'P 1'
#
loop_
_entity.id
_entity.type
_entity.pdbx_description
1 polymer ?
#
loop_
_entity_poly.entity_id
_entity_poly.type
_entity_poly.pdbx_seq_one_letter_code
_entity_poly.pdbx_strand_id
1 'polypeptide(L)'
;MGGVAGVAAVLAGVVGVGVDLAYPGRWYGLAVLGAGAALAVLSGVLFRVELAAWLKRRSTRLGANSALMTVLVGAILVMVNVLAVRHAAHVDLSQTGAFTLAPQTVKVLDALGRDVKVTGFFQKGSEPEATFKDLLATYRRQSSKIAGEAIDPDTHPAAAKQYGITQYDTVVVESGSQEARIRTVSEQELTNALIRVGKDRKKRVVVLDGHGEPGLSDMEANGFSQAGEALERQGFEVSPLMLAQTGAVAPDTAAVIVADPQKPLLPGEIEALSRYLAGGGRLLLLAGPDRQGGLEALASSWGVSFRNDTVIDPVSRLFGGDYTTPVIRAYGQHEIVKDFRLATFFPLAQSLAFDRSKADAVEYEALALSSQESWGETRIVGGKARFDPGLDARGPMDLAAAVRPRPPAAPAAEGSTPPEPAAAWRAVLVGNARFATNGFFNMSGNGDFFAAAVNWLAEERDLIAIRPKEASSSPLLLTAGQQRLVFWIPVLIVPGAVAAFGMVVWRRRRRL
;
A
#
# COMPACT_ATOMS: atom_id res chain seq x y z
N MET A 1 -31.13 55.02 -20.27
CA MET A 1 -29.83 54.54 -20.84
C MET A 1 -28.71 54.56 -19.79
N GLY A 2 -28.58 55.48 -18.86
CA GLY A 2 -27.52 55.53 -17.83
C GLY A 2 -27.47 54.33 -16.90
N GLY A 3 -28.62 53.75 -16.50
CA GLY A 3 -28.66 52.57 -15.69
C GLY A 3 -28.12 51.28 -16.33
N VAL A 4 -28.27 51.15 -17.66
CA VAL A 4 -27.74 50.00 -18.39
C VAL A 4 -26.20 50.04 -18.51
N ALA A 5 -25.63 51.24 -18.73
CA ALA A 5 -24.17 51.42 -18.80
C ALA A 5 -23.49 51.18 -17.42
N GLY A 6 -24.15 51.58 -16.34
CA GLY A 6 -23.68 51.32 -14.97
C GLY A 6 -23.68 49.80 -14.63
N VAL A 7 -24.72 49.07 -14.99
CA VAL A 7 -24.82 47.61 -14.82
C VAL A 7 -23.76 46.91 -15.65
N ALA A 8 -23.57 47.33 -16.92
CA ALA A 8 -22.54 46.74 -17.78
C ALA A 8 -21.09 46.93 -17.21
N ALA A 9 -20.81 48.12 -16.59
CA ALA A 9 -19.53 48.39 -15.94
C ALA A 9 -19.29 47.47 -14.73
N VAL A 10 -20.31 47.26 -13.89
CA VAL A 10 -20.21 46.35 -12.72
C VAL A 10 -20.04 44.90 -13.18
N LEU A 11 -20.78 44.45 -14.19
CA LEU A 11 -20.64 43.11 -14.75
C LEU A 11 -19.22 42.87 -15.37
N ALA A 12 -18.71 43.89 -16.10
CA ALA A 12 -17.33 43.79 -16.64
C ALA A 12 -16.28 43.75 -15.53
N GLY A 13 -16.48 44.51 -14.43
CA GLY A 13 -15.62 44.41 -13.26
C GLY A 13 -15.58 43.02 -12.63
N VAL A 14 -16.76 42.42 -12.38
CA VAL A 14 -16.89 41.07 -11.80
C VAL A 14 -16.31 40.01 -12.70
N VAL A 15 -16.58 40.07 -14.01
CA VAL A 15 -15.99 39.13 -15.01
C VAL A 15 -14.48 39.30 -15.10
N GLY A 16 -13.97 40.55 -15.09
CA GLY A 16 -12.54 40.82 -15.12
C GLY A 16 -11.78 40.24 -13.92
N VAL A 17 -12.33 40.39 -12.70
CA VAL A 17 -11.79 39.75 -11.50
C VAL A 17 -11.82 38.24 -11.61
N GLY A 18 -12.94 37.66 -12.08
CA GLY A 18 -13.07 36.22 -12.27
C GLY A 18 -12.06 35.65 -13.27
N VAL A 19 -11.83 36.36 -14.37
CA VAL A 19 -10.83 35.96 -15.39
C VAL A 19 -9.40 36.07 -14.86
N ASP A 20 -9.08 37.12 -14.10
CA ASP A 20 -7.73 37.32 -13.49
C ASP A 20 -7.42 36.27 -12.43
N LEU A 21 -8.45 35.88 -11.66
CA LEU A 21 -8.32 34.77 -10.68
C LEU A 21 -8.21 33.39 -11.34
N ALA A 22 -8.91 33.17 -12.46
CA ALA A 22 -8.85 31.88 -13.19
C ALA A 22 -7.56 31.71 -13.98
N TYR A 23 -6.97 32.82 -14.48
CA TYR A 23 -5.77 32.83 -15.31
C TYR A 23 -4.75 33.89 -14.81
N PRO A 24 -4.13 33.65 -13.65
CA PRO A 24 -3.22 34.62 -13.06
C PRO A 24 -2.01 34.91 -13.96
N GLY A 25 -1.69 36.20 -14.11
CA GLY A 25 -0.55 36.64 -14.96
C GLY A 25 -0.86 36.81 -16.42
N ARG A 26 -2.11 36.65 -16.86
CA ARG A 26 -2.55 36.96 -18.23
C ARG A 26 -3.19 38.36 -18.32
N TRP A 27 -2.84 39.10 -19.35
CA TRP A 27 -3.29 40.50 -19.55
C TRP A 27 -4.79 40.68 -19.76
N TYR A 28 -5.53 39.61 -20.07
CA TYR A 28 -7.00 39.70 -20.38
C TYR A 28 -7.83 40.14 -19.18
N GLY A 29 -7.53 39.67 -17.96
CA GLY A 29 -8.26 40.01 -16.73
C GLY A 29 -8.09 41.52 -16.45
N LEU A 30 -6.88 42.04 -16.55
CA LEU A 30 -6.58 43.47 -16.41
C LEU A 30 -7.22 44.31 -17.50
N ALA A 31 -7.26 43.84 -18.74
CA ALA A 31 -7.93 44.55 -19.85
C ALA A 31 -9.42 44.68 -19.64
N VAL A 32 -10.10 43.62 -19.19
CA VAL A 32 -11.55 43.62 -18.90
C VAL A 32 -11.85 44.52 -17.69
N LEU A 33 -11.02 44.50 -16.64
CA LEU A 33 -11.13 45.41 -15.51
C LEU A 33 -10.95 46.88 -15.92
N GLY A 34 -9.94 47.16 -16.74
CA GLY A 34 -9.67 48.49 -17.26
C GLY A 34 -10.81 49.03 -18.13
N ALA A 35 -11.38 48.19 -19.01
CA ALA A 35 -12.54 48.54 -19.81
C ALA A 35 -13.81 48.80 -18.94
N GLY A 36 -14.02 47.96 -17.89
CA GLY A 36 -15.11 48.14 -16.93
C GLY A 36 -14.99 49.46 -16.14
N ALA A 37 -13.77 49.79 -15.69
CA ALA A 37 -13.49 51.05 -15.00
C ALA A 37 -13.69 52.26 -15.91
N ALA A 38 -13.23 52.20 -17.15
CA ALA A 38 -13.40 53.27 -18.13
C ALA A 38 -14.91 53.52 -18.42
N LEU A 39 -15.69 52.43 -18.60
CA LEU A 39 -17.18 52.51 -18.80
C LEU A 39 -17.88 53.13 -17.59
N ALA A 40 -17.42 52.80 -16.35
CA ALA A 40 -17.99 53.32 -15.12
C ALA A 40 -17.75 54.85 -15.01
N VAL A 41 -16.50 55.28 -15.29
CA VAL A 41 -16.16 56.73 -15.28
C VAL A 41 -16.91 57.47 -16.35
N LEU A 42 -16.92 56.96 -17.59
CA LEU A 42 -17.66 57.58 -18.72
C LEU A 42 -19.18 57.70 -18.43
N SER A 43 -19.78 56.64 -17.87
CA SER A 43 -21.18 56.64 -17.45
C SER A 43 -21.42 57.68 -16.33
N GLY A 44 -20.52 57.82 -15.33
CA GLY A 44 -20.63 58.78 -14.26
C GLY A 44 -20.57 60.23 -14.75
N VAL A 45 -19.73 60.48 -15.74
CA VAL A 45 -19.53 61.83 -16.32
C VAL A 45 -20.71 62.20 -17.22
N LEU A 46 -21.12 61.33 -18.14
CA LEU A 46 -22.18 61.57 -19.11
C LEU A 46 -23.56 61.68 -18.47
N PHE A 47 -23.84 60.94 -17.40
CA PHE A 47 -25.16 60.87 -16.79
C PHE A 47 -25.18 61.45 -15.34
N ARG A 48 -24.24 62.33 -14.98
CA ARG A 48 -24.09 62.92 -13.65
C ARG A 48 -25.33 63.53 -13.08
N VAL A 49 -26.14 64.23 -13.92
CA VAL A 49 -27.38 64.91 -13.50
C VAL A 49 -28.50 63.88 -13.22
N GLU A 50 -28.64 62.92 -14.11
CA GLU A 50 -29.66 61.84 -13.92
C GLU A 50 -29.29 60.96 -12.76
N LEU A 51 -28.02 60.66 -12.55
CA LEU A 51 -27.47 59.88 -11.44
C LEU A 51 -27.75 60.59 -10.09
N ALA A 52 -27.51 61.91 -10.00
CA ALA A 52 -27.81 62.73 -8.83
C ALA A 52 -29.33 62.79 -8.52
N ALA A 53 -30.17 62.92 -9.55
CA ALA A 53 -31.63 62.91 -9.39
C ALA A 53 -32.12 61.51 -8.98
N TRP A 54 -31.52 60.42 -9.51
CA TRP A 54 -31.85 59.04 -9.20
C TRP A 54 -31.46 58.67 -7.75
N LEU A 55 -30.26 59.09 -7.29
CA LEU A 55 -29.79 58.87 -5.92
C LEU A 55 -30.67 59.54 -4.84
N LYS A 56 -31.40 60.62 -5.15
CA LYS A 56 -32.32 61.30 -4.26
C LYS A 56 -33.70 60.63 -4.13
N ARG A 57 -34.08 59.72 -4.98
CA ARG A 57 -35.40 59.05 -4.94
C ARG A 57 -35.48 58.02 -3.81
N ARG A 58 -36.60 57.99 -3.07
CA ARG A 58 -36.85 57.05 -1.95
C ARG A 58 -36.75 55.60 -2.36
N SER A 59 -37.16 55.27 -3.61
CA SER A 59 -37.03 53.93 -4.21
C SER A 59 -35.58 53.52 -4.45
N THR A 60 -34.66 54.47 -4.67
CA THR A 60 -33.26 54.22 -4.93
C THR A 60 -32.51 53.78 -3.64
N ARG A 61 -32.92 54.26 -2.45
CA ARG A 61 -32.37 53.82 -1.19
C ARG A 61 -32.68 52.35 -0.89
N LEU A 62 -33.89 51.90 -1.20
CA LEU A 62 -34.28 50.50 -1.06
C LEU A 62 -33.63 49.63 -2.13
N GLY A 63 -33.55 50.09 -3.37
CA GLY A 63 -32.83 49.43 -4.47
C GLY A 63 -31.34 49.34 -4.28
N ALA A 64 -30.71 50.43 -3.75
CA ALA A 64 -29.28 50.45 -3.44
C ALA A 64 -28.89 49.46 -2.33
N ASN A 65 -29.72 49.31 -1.28
CA ASN A 65 -29.53 48.30 -0.24
C ASN A 65 -29.63 46.85 -0.80
N SER A 66 -30.62 46.60 -1.67
CA SER A 66 -30.73 45.29 -2.33
C SER A 66 -29.53 45.01 -3.29
N ALA A 67 -29.07 46.02 -4.04
CA ALA A 67 -27.90 45.90 -4.91
C ALA A 67 -26.65 45.68 -4.11
N LEU A 68 -26.44 46.40 -3.01
CA LEU A 68 -25.32 46.21 -2.10
C LEU A 68 -25.28 44.80 -1.51
N MET A 69 -26.46 44.31 -1.04
CA MET A 69 -26.60 42.97 -0.51
C MET A 69 -26.27 41.93 -1.59
N THR A 70 -26.72 42.09 -2.83
CA THR A 70 -26.43 41.18 -3.93
C THR A 70 -24.95 41.13 -4.26
N VAL A 71 -24.30 42.30 -4.30
CA VAL A 71 -22.84 42.39 -4.51
C VAL A 71 -22.06 41.75 -3.35
N LEU A 72 -22.50 41.96 -2.12
CA LEU A 72 -21.89 41.41 -0.92
C LEU A 72 -22.00 39.89 -0.88
N VAL A 73 -23.20 39.35 -1.19
CA VAL A 73 -23.40 37.89 -1.33
C VAL A 73 -22.59 37.32 -2.46
N GLY A 74 -22.50 37.99 -3.61
CA GLY A 74 -21.61 37.58 -4.71
C GLY A 74 -20.16 37.56 -4.32
N ALA A 75 -19.70 38.60 -3.60
CA ALA A 75 -18.30 38.66 -3.11
C ALA A 75 -18.00 37.53 -2.09
N ILE A 76 -18.96 37.26 -1.18
CA ILE A 76 -18.81 36.13 -0.23
C ILE A 76 -18.77 34.80 -0.98
N LEU A 77 -19.59 34.56 -1.98
CA LEU A 77 -19.57 33.32 -2.77
C LEU A 77 -18.25 33.15 -3.54
N VAL A 78 -17.72 34.23 -4.12
CA VAL A 78 -16.40 34.21 -4.77
C VAL A 78 -15.30 33.93 -3.74
N MET A 79 -15.33 34.58 -2.58
CA MET A 79 -14.38 34.37 -1.50
C MET A 79 -14.41 32.93 -0.97
N VAL A 80 -15.60 32.38 -0.74
CA VAL A 80 -15.79 30.97 -0.33
C VAL A 80 -15.25 30.03 -1.40
N ASN A 81 -15.52 30.32 -2.67
CA ASN A 81 -14.99 29.51 -3.80
C ASN A 81 -13.46 29.55 -3.86
N VAL A 82 -12.86 30.73 -3.73
CA VAL A 82 -11.39 30.90 -3.69
C VAL A 82 -10.78 30.18 -2.49
N LEU A 83 -11.41 30.27 -1.30
CA LEU A 83 -10.96 29.56 -0.11
C LEU A 83 -11.11 28.04 -0.29
N ALA A 84 -12.20 27.56 -0.86
CA ALA A 84 -12.44 26.15 -1.14
C ALA A 84 -11.40 25.59 -2.13
N VAL A 85 -11.04 26.34 -3.17
CA VAL A 85 -9.98 25.93 -4.13
C VAL A 85 -8.61 25.94 -3.49
N ARG A 86 -8.31 26.92 -2.63
CA ARG A 86 -7.00 26.99 -1.94
C ARG A 86 -6.82 25.97 -0.81
N HIS A 87 -7.91 25.58 -0.17
CA HIS A 87 -7.93 24.64 0.95
C HIS A 87 -8.77 23.42 0.57
N ALA A 88 -8.46 22.81 -0.58
CA ALA A 88 -9.18 21.64 -1.07
C ALA A 88 -8.99 20.47 -0.10
N ALA A 89 -9.93 20.29 0.83
CA ALA A 89 -10.04 19.07 1.60
C ALA A 89 -10.64 17.99 0.70
N HIS A 90 -9.87 16.96 0.39
CA HIS A 90 -10.33 15.82 -0.38
C HIS A 90 -10.81 14.76 0.61
N VAL A 91 -12.08 14.42 0.56
CA VAL A 91 -12.65 13.28 1.29
C VAL A 91 -12.88 12.17 0.28
N ASP A 92 -12.20 11.06 0.46
CA ASP A 92 -12.40 9.88 -0.37
C ASP A 92 -13.71 9.20 0.07
N LEU A 93 -14.73 9.29 -0.80
CA LEU A 93 -16.04 8.67 -0.58
C LEU A 93 -16.15 7.29 -1.24
N SER A 94 -15.05 6.78 -1.85
CA SER A 94 -15.06 5.44 -2.43
C SER A 94 -15.06 4.38 -1.32
N GLN A 95 -15.81 3.30 -1.49
CA GLN A 95 -15.85 2.19 -0.53
C GLN A 95 -14.49 1.51 -0.36
N THR A 96 -13.64 1.58 -1.37
CA THR A 96 -12.31 0.93 -1.42
C THR A 96 -11.16 1.86 -1.09
N GLY A 97 -11.41 3.16 -0.82
CA GLY A 97 -10.37 4.15 -0.62
C GLY A 97 -9.48 4.32 -1.88
N ALA A 98 -10.08 4.26 -3.08
CA ALA A 98 -9.36 4.24 -4.36
C ALA A 98 -8.46 5.47 -4.57
N PHE A 99 -8.82 6.60 -3.98
CA PHE A 99 -8.08 7.88 -4.07
C PHE A 99 -7.27 8.22 -2.82
N THR A 100 -7.17 7.29 -1.86
CA THR A 100 -6.36 7.43 -0.65
C THR A 100 -5.21 6.45 -0.71
N LEU A 101 -3.99 6.88 -0.41
CA LEU A 101 -2.83 6.00 -0.38
C LEU A 101 -2.97 4.95 0.73
N ALA A 102 -2.43 3.77 0.50
CA ALA A 102 -2.33 2.75 1.53
C ALA A 102 -1.48 3.26 2.70
N PRO A 103 -1.78 2.88 3.95
CA PRO A 103 -0.99 3.31 5.11
C PRO A 103 0.51 3.02 5.00
N GLN A 104 0.88 1.94 4.30
CA GLN A 104 2.26 1.59 4.02
C GLN A 104 2.91 2.58 3.05
N THR A 105 2.21 2.95 1.98
CA THR A 105 2.68 3.96 1.01
C THR A 105 2.94 5.29 1.72
N VAL A 106 2.05 5.71 2.62
CA VAL A 106 2.22 6.94 3.41
C VAL A 106 3.50 6.86 4.24
N LYS A 107 3.74 5.77 4.96
CA LYS A 107 4.96 5.57 5.75
C LYS A 107 6.22 5.64 4.89
N VAL A 108 6.21 5.03 3.70
CA VAL A 108 7.34 5.09 2.77
C VAL A 108 7.60 6.52 2.31
N LEU A 109 6.56 7.26 1.97
CA LEU A 109 6.67 8.66 1.54
C LEU A 109 7.16 9.58 2.65
N ASP A 110 6.72 9.36 3.89
CA ASP A 110 7.17 10.12 5.07
C ASP A 110 8.63 9.80 5.43
N ALA A 111 9.06 8.56 5.21
CA ALA A 111 10.43 8.09 5.46
C ALA A 111 11.44 8.43 4.36
N LEU A 112 11.02 9.03 3.23
CA LEU A 112 11.94 9.41 2.14
C LEU A 112 13.02 10.35 2.65
N GLY A 113 14.28 9.90 2.60
CA GLY A 113 15.45 10.71 2.98
C GLY A 113 15.88 11.71 1.92
N ARG A 114 15.56 11.47 0.64
CA ARG A 114 16.05 12.18 -0.55
C ARG A 114 14.95 12.52 -1.50
N ASP A 115 15.24 13.47 -2.41
CA ASP A 115 14.35 13.79 -3.51
C ASP A 115 14.32 12.62 -4.52
N VAL A 116 13.13 12.35 -5.02
CA VAL A 116 12.86 11.31 -6.01
C VAL A 116 12.20 11.94 -7.23
N LYS A 117 12.75 11.63 -8.41
CA LYS A 117 12.16 12.01 -9.69
C LYS A 117 11.45 10.81 -10.31
N VAL A 118 10.20 11.01 -10.72
CA VAL A 118 9.36 9.97 -11.35
C VAL A 118 9.00 10.43 -12.76
N THR A 119 9.56 9.79 -13.77
CA THR A 119 9.32 10.15 -15.18
C THR A 119 8.57 9.03 -15.87
N GLY A 120 7.35 9.29 -16.27
CA GLY A 120 6.51 8.33 -17.00
C GLY A 120 6.52 8.57 -18.51
N PHE A 121 6.66 7.51 -19.30
CA PHE A 121 6.70 7.55 -20.75
C PHE A 121 5.44 6.89 -21.35
N PHE A 122 4.51 7.72 -21.81
CA PHE A 122 3.19 7.29 -22.25
C PHE A 122 2.82 7.91 -23.60
N GLN A 123 1.96 7.23 -24.33
CA GLN A 123 1.28 7.85 -25.48
C GLN A 123 0.31 8.92 -24.96
N LYS A 124 0.36 10.11 -25.54
CA LYS A 124 -0.47 11.25 -25.12
C LYS A 124 -1.97 10.93 -25.20
N GLY A 125 -2.67 11.14 -24.08
CA GLY A 125 -4.11 10.90 -23.97
C GLY A 125 -4.49 9.45 -23.70
N SER A 126 -3.52 8.56 -23.44
CA SER A 126 -3.79 7.17 -23.08
C SER A 126 -4.34 7.05 -21.64
N GLU A 127 -5.06 5.96 -21.36
CA GLU A 127 -5.57 5.65 -20.02
C GLU A 127 -4.42 5.46 -19.00
N PRO A 128 -3.29 4.76 -19.33
CA PRO A 128 -2.14 4.68 -18.44
C PRO A 128 -1.52 6.04 -18.10
N GLU A 129 -1.48 6.99 -19.03
CA GLU A 129 -1.03 8.36 -18.77
C GLU A 129 -1.91 9.06 -17.73
N ALA A 130 -3.23 8.96 -17.90
CA ALA A 130 -4.19 9.57 -16.96
C ALA A 130 -4.03 8.96 -15.55
N THR A 131 -4.00 7.63 -15.46
CA THR A 131 -3.80 6.89 -14.20
C THR A 131 -2.49 7.29 -13.52
N PHE A 132 -1.40 7.40 -14.28
CA PHE A 132 -0.10 7.84 -13.77
C PHE A 132 -0.14 9.25 -13.19
N LYS A 133 -0.76 10.20 -13.92
CA LYS A 133 -0.88 11.59 -13.47
C LYS A 133 -1.67 11.71 -12.17
N ASP A 134 -2.76 10.98 -12.04
CA ASP A 134 -3.60 10.97 -10.84
C ASP A 134 -2.85 10.36 -9.64
N LEU A 135 -2.16 9.25 -9.86
CA LEU A 135 -1.35 8.59 -8.84
C LEU A 135 -0.20 9.50 -8.40
N LEU A 136 0.55 10.07 -9.34
CA LEU A 136 1.65 10.98 -9.06
C LEU A 136 1.19 12.24 -8.31
N ALA A 137 0.02 12.80 -8.67
CA ALA A 137 -0.57 13.93 -7.95
C ALA A 137 -0.89 13.57 -6.49
N THR A 138 -1.34 12.35 -6.25
CA THR A 138 -1.63 11.85 -4.89
C THR A 138 -0.35 11.70 -4.06
N TYR A 139 0.72 11.16 -4.66
CA TYR A 139 2.04 11.04 -4.02
C TYR A 139 2.67 12.41 -3.70
N ARG A 140 2.56 13.36 -4.62
CA ARG A 140 3.05 14.74 -4.42
C ARG A 140 2.32 15.48 -3.32
N ARG A 141 1.05 15.20 -3.09
CA ARG A 141 0.31 15.76 -1.95
C ARG A 141 0.83 15.24 -0.61
N GLN A 142 1.25 13.97 -0.56
CA GLN A 142 1.78 13.36 0.65
C GLN A 142 3.22 13.75 0.92
N SER A 143 4.08 13.86 -0.11
CA SER A 143 5.49 14.18 0.07
C SER A 143 5.99 15.22 -0.94
N SER A 144 6.58 16.31 -0.44
CA SER A 144 7.21 17.34 -1.27
C SER A 144 8.51 16.86 -1.96
N LYS A 145 9.04 15.71 -1.54
CA LYS A 145 10.26 15.12 -2.12
C LYS A 145 10.00 14.37 -3.43
N ILE A 146 8.73 14.21 -3.83
CA ILE A 146 8.37 13.58 -5.08
C ILE A 146 8.21 14.64 -6.17
N ALA A 147 9.08 14.60 -7.15
CA ALA A 147 8.96 15.35 -8.40
C ALA A 147 8.67 14.38 -9.56
N GLY A 148 7.94 14.81 -10.58
CA GLY A 148 7.76 13.92 -11.73
C GLY A 148 6.95 14.55 -12.85
N GLU A 149 6.96 13.89 -14.00
CA GLU A 149 6.32 14.35 -15.22
C GLU A 149 5.94 13.15 -16.11
N ALA A 150 4.96 13.36 -16.98
CA ALA A 150 4.61 12.42 -18.05
C ALA A 150 5.14 12.98 -19.38
N ILE A 151 5.88 12.17 -20.12
CA ILE A 151 6.53 12.51 -21.38
C ILE A 151 5.96 11.58 -22.46
N ASP A 152 5.61 12.14 -23.59
CA ASP A 152 5.25 11.36 -24.78
C ASP A 152 6.54 11.13 -25.60
N PRO A 153 6.98 9.86 -25.75
CA PRO A 153 8.19 9.49 -26.49
C PRO A 153 8.19 9.95 -27.94
N ASP A 154 7.02 10.04 -28.58
CA ASP A 154 6.90 10.45 -29.99
C ASP A 154 7.15 11.94 -30.15
N THR A 155 6.73 12.73 -29.18
CA THR A 155 6.94 14.18 -29.18
C THR A 155 8.29 14.61 -28.59
N HIS A 156 8.90 13.73 -27.76
CA HIS A 156 10.18 13.96 -27.10
C HIS A 156 11.16 12.78 -27.28
N PRO A 157 11.57 12.47 -28.53
CA PRO A 157 12.42 11.30 -28.80
C PRO A 157 13.81 11.39 -28.16
N ALA A 158 14.33 12.59 -27.94
CA ALA A 158 15.60 12.77 -27.26
C ALA A 158 15.56 12.29 -25.80
N ALA A 159 14.48 12.60 -25.07
CA ALA A 159 14.28 12.14 -23.70
C ALA A 159 14.09 10.60 -23.65
N ALA A 160 13.27 10.05 -24.56
CA ALA A 160 13.09 8.61 -24.68
C ALA A 160 14.42 7.86 -24.92
N LYS A 161 15.27 8.40 -25.79
CA LYS A 161 16.59 7.84 -26.08
C LYS A 161 17.54 7.95 -24.87
N GLN A 162 17.52 9.08 -24.16
CA GLN A 162 18.34 9.29 -22.97
C GLN A 162 18.02 8.25 -21.88
N TYR A 163 16.75 7.95 -21.67
CA TYR A 163 16.28 6.95 -20.72
C TYR A 163 16.26 5.51 -21.30
N GLY A 164 16.66 5.31 -22.55
CA GLY A 164 16.67 3.99 -23.20
C GLY A 164 15.28 3.37 -23.28
N ILE A 165 14.23 4.18 -23.49
CA ILE A 165 12.85 3.73 -23.55
C ILE A 165 12.60 3.08 -24.90
N THR A 166 12.19 1.81 -24.90
CA THR A 166 11.87 1.02 -26.08
C THR A 166 10.39 0.67 -26.18
N GLN A 167 9.62 0.90 -25.13
CA GLN A 167 8.20 0.57 -25.03
C GLN A 167 7.45 1.68 -24.29
N TYR A 168 6.20 1.94 -24.66
CA TYR A 168 5.29 2.79 -23.90
C TYR A 168 4.98 2.20 -22.53
N ASP A 169 4.29 2.97 -21.70
CA ASP A 169 3.84 2.61 -20.35
C ASP A 169 4.99 2.25 -19.41
N THR A 170 6.14 2.87 -19.64
CA THR A 170 7.33 2.70 -18.80
C THR A 170 7.48 3.90 -17.88
N VAL A 171 7.60 3.67 -16.57
CA VAL A 171 7.92 4.71 -15.59
C VAL A 171 9.31 4.47 -15.03
N VAL A 172 10.11 5.51 -15.02
CA VAL A 172 11.47 5.54 -14.47
C VAL A 172 11.42 6.34 -13.18
N VAL A 173 11.89 5.74 -12.10
CA VAL A 173 12.01 6.35 -10.77
C VAL A 173 13.47 6.48 -10.43
N GLU A 174 13.91 7.68 -10.08
CA GLU A 174 15.32 8.03 -9.86
C GLU A 174 15.51 8.71 -8.51
N SER A 175 16.55 8.33 -7.77
CA SER A 175 17.00 9.04 -6.57
C SER A 175 18.54 8.97 -6.45
N GLY A 176 19.22 10.08 -6.62
CA GLY A 176 20.68 10.10 -6.69
C GLY A 176 21.20 9.28 -7.87
N SER A 177 21.99 8.23 -7.60
CA SER A 177 22.49 7.29 -8.61
C SER A 177 21.62 6.04 -8.78
N GLN A 178 20.56 5.89 -8.00
CA GLN A 178 19.67 4.72 -8.07
C GLN A 178 18.54 4.96 -9.07
N GLU A 179 18.26 3.95 -9.89
CA GLU A 179 17.17 3.94 -10.88
C GLU A 179 16.35 2.65 -10.73
N ALA A 180 15.04 2.79 -10.83
CA ALA A 180 14.12 1.67 -10.92
C ALA A 180 13.13 1.90 -12.06
N ARG A 181 12.78 0.84 -12.78
CA ARG A 181 11.81 0.88 -13.89
C ARG A 181 10.62 0.01 -13.56
N ILE A 182 9.43 0.52 -13.86
CA ILE A 182 8.17 -0.20 -13.74
C ILE A 182 7.39 -0.09 -15.04
N ARG A 183 6.60 -1.10 -15.37
CA ARG A 183 5.78 -1.17 -16.58
C ARG A 183 4.29 -1.16 -16.31
N THR A 184 3.91 -1.43 -15.08
CA THR A 184 2.51 -1.37 -14.65
C THR A 184 2.33 -0.19 -13.71
N VAL A 185 1.47 0.74 -14.09
CA VAL A 185 1.15 1.90 -13.25
C VAL A 185 0.18 1.47 -12.15
N SER A 186 0.71 1.23 -10.98
CA SER A 186 -0.06 0.91 -9.77
C SER A 186 0.59 1.51 -8.54
N GLU A 187 -0.20 1.72 -7.48
CA GLU A 187 0.32 2.19 -6.19
C GLU A 187 1.42 1.25 -5.66
N GLN A 188 1.22 -0.05 -5.77
CA GLN A 188 2.17 -1.06 -5.31
C GLN A 188 3.51 -0.97 -6.05
N GLU A 189 3.49 -0.97 -7.39
CA GLU A 189 4.71 -0.95 -8.19
C GLU A 189 5.48 0.36 -8.02
N LEU A 190 4.77 1.50 -7.98
CA LEU A 190 5.42 2.80 -7.76
C LEU A 190 6.04 2.88 -6.37
N THR A 191 5.34 2.42 -5.32
CA THR A 191 5.90 2.42 -3.96
C THR A 191 7.07 1.47 -3.84
N ASN A 192 7.02 0.28 -4.45
CA ASN A 192 8.15 -0.64 -4.49
C ASN A 192 9.36 -0.03 -5.22
N ALA A 193 9.13 0.75 -6.29
CA ALA A 193 10.20 1.47 -6.96
C ALA A 193 10.81 2.55 -6.07
N LEU A 194 9.98 3.31 -5.33
CA LEU A 194 10.46 4.30 -4.35
C LEU A 194 11.33 3.67 -3.26
N ILE A 195 10.93 2.52 -2.74
CA ILE A 195 11.71 1.77 -1.76
C ILE A 195 13.06 1.35 -2.35
N ARG A 196 13.08 0.85 -3.59
CA ARG A 196 14.32 0.44 -4.27
C ARG A 196 15.30 1.59 -4.43
N VAL A 197 14.84 2.74 -4.89
CA VAL A 197 15.73 3.91 -5.12
C VAL A 197 16.06 4.67 -3.84
N GLY A 198 15.27 4.50 -2.78
CA GLY A 198 15.50 5.13 -1.48
C GLY A 198 16.61 4.48 -0.65
N LYS A 199 17.09 3.29 -1.02
CA LYS A 199 18.11 2.54 -0.29
C LYS A 199 19.51 2.78 -0.85
N ASP A 200 20.49 2.98 0.04
CA ASP A 200 21.89 3.15 -0.36
C ASP A 200 22.53 1.86 -0.87
N ARG A 201 22.09 0.71 -0.35
CA ARG A 201 22.53 -0.63 -0.77
C ARG A 201 21.35 -1.58 -0.70
N LYS A 202 21.26 -2.50 -1.67
CA LYS A 202 20.35 -3.63 -1.61
C LYS A 202 20.79 -4.56 -0.49
N LYS A 203 19.84 -4.98 0.36
CA LYS A 203 20.09 -6.02 1.34
C LYS A 203 20.16 -7.37 0.61
N ARG A 204 21.18 -8.15 0.94
CA ARG A 204 21.41 -9.46 0.33
C ARG A 204 20.63 -10.53 1.08
N VAL A 205 19.77 -11.26 0.37
CA VAL A 205 19.10 -12.47 0.84
C VAL A 205 19.65 -13.64 0.05
N VAL A 206 20.08 -14.68 0.74
CA VAL A 206 20.63 -15.85 0.08
C VAL A 206 19.75 -17.07 0.32
N VAL A 207 19.60 -17.90 -0.70
CA VAL A 207 18.86 -19.17 -0.64
C VAL A 207 19.85 -20.30 -0.70
N LEU A 208 19.84 -21.20 0.29
CA LEU A 208 20.71 -22.37 0.31
C LEU A 208 20.46 -23.23 -0.92
N ASP A 209 21.53 -23.71 -1.52
CA ASP A 209 21.51 -24.57 -2.71
C ASP A 209 22.63 -25.62 -2.59
N GLY A 210 22.37 -26.81 -3.12
CA GLY A 210 23.35 -27.92 -3.15
C GLY A 210 22.82 -29.23 -2.54
N HIS A 211 21.67 -29.19 -1.83
CA HIS A 211 21.07 -30.35 -1.19
C HIS A 211 19.72 -30.77 -1.81
N GLY A 212 19.42 -30.26 -3.02
CA GLY A 212 18.20 -30.55 -3.75
C GLY A 212 17.03 -29.62 -3.39
N GLU A 213 17.34 -28.45 -2.87
CA GLU A 213 16.38 -27.37 -2.63
C GLU A 213 15.75 -26.88 -3.95
N PRO A 214 14.56 -26.27 -3.90
CA PRO A 214 13.95 -25.61 -5.06
C PRO A 214 14.84 -24.50 -5.61
N GLY A 215 15.20 -24.58 -6.89
CA GLY A 215 16.09 -23.62 -7.53
C GLY A 215 15.46 -22.25 -7.75
N LEU A 216 16.23 -21.17 -7.55
CA LEU A 216 15.80 -19.79 -7.83
C LEU A 216 15.56 -19.51 -9.32
N SER A 217 16.20 -20.23 -10.22
CA SER A 217 16.00 -20.12 -11.68
C SER A 217 15.00 -21.15 -12.22
N ASP A 218 14.52 -22.06 -11.38
CA ASP A 218 13.56 -23.09 -11.77
C ASP A 218 12.16 -22.50 -11.87
N MET A 219 11.59 -22.53 -13.10
CA MET A 219 10.26 -22.04 -13.43
C MET A 219 9.16 -23.11 -13.28
N GLU A 220 9.53 -24.36 -13.03
CA GLU A 220 8.58 -25.45 -12.80
C GLU A 220 7.78 -25.22 -11.51
N ALA A 221 6.69 -26.00 -11.33
CA ALA A 221 5.78 -25.84 -10.19
C ALA A 221 6.49 -25.96 -8.82
N ASN A 222 7.56 -26.77 -8.74
CA ASN A 222 8.33 -26.97 -7.52
C ASN A 222 9.52 -26.01 -7.37
N GLY A 223 9.79 -25.14 -8.35
CA GLY A 223 10.85 -24.13 -8.31
C GLY A 223 10.52 -22.93 -7.42
N PHE A 224 11.54 -22.07 -7.22
CA PHE A 224 11.47 -20.86 -6.39
C PHE A 224 11.63 -19.55 -7.18
N SER A 225 11.51 -19.59 -8.52
CA SER A 225 11.72 -18.38 -9.33
C SER A 225 10.78 -17.24 -8.96
N GLN A 226 9.49 -17.53 -8.69
CA GLN A 226 8.51 -16.50 -8.29
C GLN A 226 8.80 -15.91 -6.91
N ALA A 227 9.28 -16.72 -5.97
CA ALA A 227 9.70 -16.24 -4.65
C ALA A 227 10.91 -15.31 -4.75
N GLY A 228 11.91 -15.70 -5.55
CA GLY A 228 13.08 -14.87 -5.84
C GLY A 228 12.72 -13.54 -6.48
N GLU A 229 11.94 -13.56 -7.57
CA GLU A 229 11.46 -12.35 -8.25
C GLU A 229 10.65 -11.43 -7.32
N ALA A 230 9.83 -12.00 -6.43
CA ALA A 230 9.06 -11.20 -5.49
C ALA A 230 9.96 -10.44 -4.51
N LEU A 231 11.03 -11.06 -4.01
CA LEU A 231 12.02 -10.40 -3.16
C LEU A 231 12.84 -9.35 -3.94
N GLU A 232 13.22 -9.65 -5.20
CA GLU A 232 13.91 -8.68 -6.06
C GLU A 232 13.03 -7.45 -6.34
N ARG A 233 11.73 -7.64 -6.60
CA ARG A 233 10.77 -6.53 -6.73
C ARG A 233 10.70 -5.66 -5.48
N GLN A 234 10.92 -6.23 -4.30
CA GLN A 234 10.99 -5.49 -3.03
C GLN A 234 12.37 -4.85 -2.77
N GLY A 235 13.32 -5.00 -3.69
CA GLY A 235 14.63 -4.35 -3.62
C GLY A 235 15.71 -5.15 -2.90
N PHE A 236 15.51 -6.45 -2.69
CA PHE A 236 16.56 -7.35 -2.24
C PHE A 236 17.47 -7.75 -3.39
N GLU A 237 18.72 -8.07 -3.08
CA GLU A 237 19.60 -8.84 -3.95
C GLU A 237 19.48 -10.31 -3.55
N VAL A 238 18.94 -11.14 -4.45
CA VAL A 238 18.68 -12.56 -4.17
C VAL A 238 19.68 -13.41 -4.95
N SER A 239 20.35 -14.34 -4.25
CA SER A 239 21.35 -15.22 -4.87
C SER A 239 21.39 -16.59 -4.19
N PRO A 240 21.77 -17.65 -4.92
CA PRO A 240 21.99 -18.95 -4.32
C PRO A 240 23.26 -18.94 -3.42
N LEU A 241 23.23 -19.74 -2.36
CA LEU A 241 24.33 -19.93 -1.44
C LEU A 241 24.74 -21.41 -1.40
N MET A 242 25.89 -21.72 -1.94
CA MET A 242 26.50 -23.06 -1.85
C MET A 242 27.47 -23.08 -0.67
N LEU A 243 27.01 -23.41 0.53
CA LEU A 243 27.83 -23.42 1.74
C LEU A 243 29.03 -24.39 1.67
N ALA A 244 28.88 -25.52 0.98
CA ALA A 244 29.96 -26.46 0.73
C ALA A 244 31.15 -25.82 -0.01
N GLN A 245 30.92 -24.81 -0.83
CA GLN A 245 31.95 -24.10 -1.59
C GLN A 245 32.45 -22.85 -0.83
N THR A 246 31.57 -22.09 -0.20
CA THR A 246 31.93 -20.83 0.45
C THR A 246 32.48 -21.02 1.87
N GLY A 247 32.11 -22.12 2.53
CA GLY A 247 32.50 -22.41 3.93
C GLY A 247 31.92 -21.49 4.98
N ALA A 248 31.29 -20.39 4.59
CA ALA A 248 30.69 -19.40 5.51
C ALA A 248 29.59 -18.58 4.82
N VAL A 249 28.69 -18.04 5.61
CA VAL A 249 27.73 -17.00 5.18
C VAL A 249 28.43 -15.66 5.21
N ALA A 250 28.29 -14.86 4.15
CA ALA A 250 28.89 -13.54 4.08
C ALA A 250 28.32 -12.60 5.16
N PRO A 251 29.13 -11.75 5.80
CA PRO A 251 28.70 -10.89 6.92
C PRO A 251 27.63 -9.88 6.53
N ASP A 252 27.54 -9.48 5.26
CA ASP A 252 26.56 -8.55 4.70
C ASP A 252 25.23 -9.20 4.34
N THR A 253 25.08 -10.50 4.62
CA THR A 253 23.85 -11.26 4.36
C THR A 253 22.75 -10.83 5.35
N ALA A 254 21.66 -10.30 4.82
CA ALA A 254 20.52 -9.85 5.64
C ALA A 254 19.66 -11.02 6.13
N ALA A 255 19.51 -12.08 5.32
CA ALA A 255 18.81 -13.31 5.73
C ALA A 255 19.28 -14.50 4.87
N VAL A 256 19.27 -15.68 5.50
CA VAL A 256 19.48 -16.98 4.83
C VAL A 256 18.14 -17.70 4.78
N ILE A 257 17.78 -18.22 3.61
CA ILE A 257 16.60 -19.07 3.41
C ILE A 257 17.10 -20.50 3.19
N VAL A 258 16.60 -21.44 3.98
CA VAL A 258 16.76 -22.88 3.78
C VAL A 258 15.40 -23.46 3.47
N ALA A 259 15.23 -24.02 2.29
CA ALA A 259 13.93 -24.46 1.80
C ALA A 259 13.97 -25.94 1.36
N ASP A 260 13.32 -26.82 2.13
CA ASP A 260 13.04 -28.23 1.80
C ASP A 260 14.28 -29.02 1.29
N PRO A 261 15.45 -28.98 2.00
CA PRO A 261 16.62 -29.74 1.58
C PRO A 261 16.30 -31.23 1.49
N GLN A 262 16.59 -31.84 0.35
CA GLN A 262 16.31 -33.25 0.06
C GLN A 262 17.37 -34.18 0.67
N LYS A 263 18.53 -33.62 1.02
CA LYS A 263 19.67 -34.33 1.64
C LYS A 263 20.12 -33.56 2.88
N PRO A 264 20.68 -34.25 3.90
CA PRO A 264 21.24 -33.55 5.04
C PRO A 264 22.39 -32.62 4.64
N LEU A 265 22.44 -31.46 5.28
CA LEU A 265 23.59 -30.56 5.20
C LEU A 265 24.83 -31.24 5.82
N LEU A 266 26.02 -30.90 5.32
CA LEU A 266 27.25 -31.34 5.89
C LEU A 266 27.48 -30.72 7.28
N PRO A 267 28.17 -31.40 8.20
CA PRO A 267 28.45 -30.85 9.52
C PRO A 267 29.11 -29.47 9.51
N GLY A 268 30.02 -29.19 8.57
CA GLY A 268 30.62 -27.87 8.44
C GLY A 268 29.66 -26.77 7.96
N GLU A 269 28.61 -27.11 7.23
CA GLU A 269 27.57 -26.18 6.79
C GLU A 269 26.64 -25.81 7.92
N ILE A 270 26.27 -26.80 8.76
CA ILE A 270 25.48 -26.56 9.99
C ILE A 270 26.27 -25.68 10.95
N GLU A 271 27.60 -25.90 11.07
CA GLU A 271 28.47 -25.05 11.87
C GLU A 271 28.58 -23.62 11.30
N ALA A 272 28.65 -23.47 9.98
CA ALA A 272 28.67 -22.16 9.32
C ALA A 272 27.38 -21.38 9.57
N LEU A 273 26.21 -22.03 9.47
CA LEU A 273 24.91 -21.43 9.81
C LEU A 273 24.84 -21.09 11.30
N SER A 274 25.31 -21.94 12.16
CA SER A 274 25.35 -21.71 13.62
C SER A 274 26.20 -20.49 13.98
N ARG A 275 27.38 -20.36 13.37
CA ARG A 275 28.26 -19.16 13.52
C ARG A 275 27.62 -17.90 13.00
N TYR A 276 26.94 -17.96 11.84
CA TYR A 276 26.21 -16.84 11.30
C TYR A 276 25.11 -16.37 12.25
N LEU A 277 24.32 -17.30 12.81
CA LEU A 277 23.27 -16.98 13.77
C LEU A 277 23.84 -16.45 15.08
N ALA A 278 24.93 -17.03 15.61
CA ALA A 278 25.61 -16.52 16.80
C ALA A 278 26.11 -15.08 16.64
N GLY A 279 26.45 -14.67 15.40
CA GLY A 279 26.79 -13.29 15.03
C GLY A 279 25.57 -12.36 14.84
N GLY A 280 24.36 -12.79 15.19
CA GLY A 280 23.14 -12.01 14.99
C GLY A 280 22.47 -12.23 13.62
N GLY A 281 22.77 -13.33 12.97
CA GLY A 281 22.21 -13.72 11.67
C GLY A 281 20.69 -13.97 11.69
N ARG A 282 20.11 -14.13 10.52
CA ARG A 282 18.67 -14.27 10.30
C ARG A 282 18.38 -15.50 9.45
N LEU A 283 17.48 -16.37 9.89
CA LEU A 283 17.18 -17.63 9.21
C LEU A 283 15.67 -17.77 8.93
N LEU A 284 15.33 -18.08 7.68
CA LEU A 284 14.04 -18.64 7.31
C LEU A 284 14.22 -20.12 6.99
N LEU A 285 13.65 -21.01 7.81
CA LEU A 285 13.66 -22.44 7.61
C LEU A 285 12.29 -22.93 7.18
N LEU A 286 12.18 -23.39 5.95
CA LEU A 286 10.97 -23.94 5.35
C LEU A 286 11.19 -25.44 5.16
N ALA A 287 10.52 -26.29 5.94
CA ALA A 287 10.78 -27.73 5.92
C ALA A 287 9.47 -28.55 5.98
N GLY A 288 9.24 -29.40 4.99
CA GLY A 288 8.22 -30.43 5.04
C GLY A 288 8.64 -31.60 5.94
N PRO A 289 7.77 -32.62 6.13
CA PRO A 289 8.10 -33.82 6.88
C PRO A 289 9.39 -34.47 6.35
N ASP A 290 10.27 -34.88 7.26
CA ASP A 290 11.58 -35.51 6.99
C ASP A 290 12.56 -34.69 6.13
N ARG A 291 12.38 -33.36 6.08
CA ARG A 291 13.16 -32.45 5.20
C ARG A 291 13.77 -31.26 5.92
N GLN A 292 14.20 -31.45 7.15
CA GLN A 292 14.83 -30.40 7.96
C GLN A 292 16.34 -30.25 7.66
N GLY A 293 16.90 -31.13 6.84
CA GLY A 293 18.30 -31.05 6.41
C GLY A 293 19.34 -31.23 7.52
N GLY A 294 19.01 -31.84 8.65
CA GLY A 294 19.88 -31.96 9.81
C GLY A 294 19.88 -30.72 10.71
N LEU A 295 18.97 -29.75 10.47
CA LEU A 295 18.83 -28.55 11.29
C LEU A 295 17.94 -28.75 12.54
N GLU A 296 17.47 -29.98 12.78
CA GLU A 296 16.65 -30.34 13.94
C GLU A 296 17.35 -30.02 15.26
N ALA A 297 18.65 -30.33 15.35
CA ALA A 297 19.45 -30.04 16.54
C ALA A 297 19.55 -28.53 16.80
N LEU A 298 19.67 -27.72 15.76
CA LEU A 298 19.70 -26.26 15.83
C LEU A 298 18.35 -25.72 16.31
N ALA A 299 17.25 -26.15 15.69
CA ALA A 299 15.89 -25.77 16.10
C ALA A 299 15.58 -26.19 17.55
N SER A 300 15.98 -27.41 17.94
CA SER A 300 15.82 -27.93 19.30
C SER A 300 16.62 -27.12 20.34
N SER A 301 17.76 -26.55 19.97
CA SER A 301 18.51 -25.66 20.88
C SER A 301 17.71 -24.41 21.26
N TRP A 302 16.77 -23.98 20.41
CA TRP A 302 15.80 -22.89 20.64
C TRP A 302 14.50 -23.38 21.27
N GLY A 303 14.37 -24.67 21.57
CA GLY A 303 13.16 -25.28 22.07
C GLY A 303 12.09 -25.56 21.02
N VAL A 304 12.42 -25.48 19.74
CA VAL A 304 11.47 -25.77 18.65
C VAL A 304 11.77 -27.13 18.04
N SER A 305 10.75 -27.97 17.87
CA SER A 305 10.86 -29.25 17.21
C SER A 305 9.83 -29.38 16.09
N PHE A 306 10.24 -29.99 15.01
CA PHE A 306 9.38 -30.46 13.94
C PHE A 306 8.84 -31.85 14.31
N ARG A 307 7.52 -32.07 14.19
CA ARG A 307 6.90 -33.32 14.66
C ARG A 307 6.98 -34.46 13.65
N ASN A 308 7.42 -34.21 12.42
CA ASN A 308 7.43 -35.18 11.32
C ASN A 308 6.07 -35.84 11.08
N ASP A 309 5.01 -35.12 11.37
CA ASP A 309 3.64 -35.47 11.07
C ASP A 309 3.18 -34.84 9.74
N THR A 310 2.04 -35.26 9.23
CA THR A 310 1.36 -34.56 8.15
C THR A 310 0.06 -33.97 8.70
N VAL A 311 -0.10 -32.68 8.66
CA VAL A 311 -1.30 -32.03 9.18
C VAL A 311 -2.48 -32.28 8.29
N ILE A 312 -3.48 -32.95 8.84
CA ILE A 312 -4.77 -33.23 8.20
C ILE A 312 -5.79 -32.25 8.76
N ASP A 313 -6.42 -31.50 7.86
CA ASP A 313 -7.41 -30.49 8.23
C ASP A 313 -8.71 -30.64 7.41
N PRO A 314 -9.76 -31.25 8.00
CA PRO A 314 -11.02 -31.44 7.30
C PRO A 314 -11.73 -30.14 6.91
N VAL A 315 -11.50 -29.07 7.66
CA VAL A 315 -12.15 -27.78 7.44
C VAL A 315 -11.62 -27.13 6.16
N SER A 316 -10.38 -27.45 5.75
CA SER A 316 -9.74 -26.90 4.55
C SER A 316 -10.52 -27.10 3.27
N ARG A 317 -11.29 -28.17 3.16
CA ARG A 317 -12.17 -28.44 2.00
C ARG A 317 -13.25 -27.37 1.80
N LEU A 318 -13.71 -26.75 2.87
CA LEU A 318 -14.71 -25.68 2.80
C LEU A 318 -14.15 -24.42 2.15
N PHE A 319 -12.82 -24.31 2.11
CA PHE A 319 -12.09 -23.14 1.60
C PHE A 319 -11.25 -23.44 0.35
N GLY A 320 -11.53 -24.55 -0.33
CA GLY A 320 -10.85 -24.88 -1.59
C GLY A 320 -9.54 -25.68 -1.46
N GLY A 321 -9.12 -26.04 -0.22
CA GLY A 321 -8.05 -26.99 0.04
C GLY A 321 -8.53 -28.45 -0.03
N ASP A 322 -7.61 -29.39 0.05
CA ASP A 322 -7.90 -30.78 0.38
C ASP A 322 -7.52 -31.09 1.85
N TYR A 323 -7.72 -32.32 2.30
CA TYR A 323 -7.41 -32.70 3.69
C TYR A 323 -5.93 -32.54 4.05
N THR A 324 -5.02 -32.66 3.09
CA THR A 324 -3.56 -32.54 3.25
C THR A 324 -3.02 -31.16 2.91
N THR A 325 -3.91 -30.23 2.60
CA THR A 325 -3.59 -28.82 2.31
C THR A 325 -4.31 -27.92 3.30
N PRO A 326 -3.80 -27.78 4.55
CA PRO A 326 -4.38 -26.87 5.52
C PRO A 326 -4.52 -25.46 4.96
N VAL A 327 -5.74 -24.90 5.08
CA VAL A 327 -6.05 -23.52 4.72
C VAL A 327 -6.06 -22.67 5.98
N ILE A 328 -5.01 -21.90 6.17
CA ILE A 328 -4.77 -21.12 7.39
C ILE A 328 -5.52 -19.80 7.29
N ARG A 329 -6.34 -19.52 8.29
CA ARG A 329 -7.06 -18.27 8.51
C ARG A 329 -6.90 -17.73 9.93
N ALA A 330 -6.32 -18.56 10.82
CA ALA A 330 -5.99 -18.20 12.19
C ALA A 330 -4.49 -17.88 12.26
N TYR A 331 -4.18 -16.65 12.57
CA TYR A 331 -2.82 -16.14 12.69
C TYR A 331 -2.57 -15.63 14.11
N GLY A 332 -1.29 -15.68 14.52
CA GLY A 332 -0.84 -15.14 15.80
C GLY A 332 -0.90 -13.61 15.88
N GLN A 333 -0.32 -13.05 16.94
CA GLN A 333 -0.30 -11.60 17.18
C GLN A 333 1.04 -10.95 16.75
N HIS A 334 1.98 -11.76 16.24
CA HIS A 334 3.29 -11.29 15.82
C HIS A 334 3.22 -10.26 14.68
N GLU A 335 4.16 -9.32 14.63
CA GLU A 335 4.19 -8.22 13.64
C GLU A 335 4.19 -8.71 12.17
N ILE A 336 4.66 -9.91 11.88
CA ILE A 336 4.58 -10.54 10.55
C ILE A 336 3.12 -10.72 10.09
N VAL A 337 2.23 -11.06 11.01
CA VAL A 337 0.88 -11.56 10.70
C VAL A 337 -0.27 -10.81 11.37
N LYS A 338 -0.02 -9.88 12.30
CA LYS A 338 -1.06 -9.16 13.07
C LYS A 338 -2.13 -8.48 12.20
N ASP A 339 -1.74 -8.00 11.01
CA ASP A 339 -2.63 -7.35 10.05
C ASP A 339 -2.97 -8.25 8.85
N PHE A 340 -2.59 -9.54 8.92
CA PHE A 340 -2.78 -10.47 7.83
C PHE A 340 -4.24 -10.92 7.74
N ARG A 341 -4.86 -10.80 6.57
CA ARG A 341 -6.30 -11.07 6.35
C ARG A 341 -6.57 -12.14 5.31
N LEU A 342 -5.59 -12.48 4.50
CA LEU A 342 -5.72 -13.46 3.44
C LEU A 342 -5.53 -14.87 4.00
N ALA A 343 -6.15 -15.85 3.37
CA ALA A 343 -5.86 -17.24 3.68
C ALA A 343 -4.51 -17.65 3.08
N THR A 344 -3.79 -18.57 3.75
CA THR A 344 -2.61 -19.23 3.20
C THR A 344 -2.85 -20.73 3.08
N PHE A 345 -2.22 -21.36 2.09
CA PHE A 345 -2.38 -22.78 1.76
C PHE A 345 -1.06 -23.49 1.98
N PHE A 346 -1.03 -24.48 2.86
CA PHE A 346 0.18 -25.20 3.24
C PHE A 346 0.12 -26.68 2.86
N PRO A 347 0.38 -27.05 1.58
CA PRO A 347 0.25 -28.43 1.11
C PRO A 347 1.28 -29.35 1.79
N LEU A 348 0.83 -30.44 2.40
CA LEU A 348 1.65 -31.42 3.11
C LEU A 348 2.49 -30.75 4.22
N ALA A 349 1.87 -29.93 5.03
CA ALA A 349 2.54 -29.28 6.16
C ALA A 349 2.76 -30.26 7.32
N GLN A 350 3.84 -30.07 8.07
CA GLN A 350 4.08 -30.65 9.37
C GLN A 350 3.86 -29.62 10.49
N SER A 351 3.57 -30.08 11.67
CA SER A 351 3.38 -29.22 12.82
C SER A 351 4.70 -28.96 13.57
N LEU A 352 4.73 -27.82 14.26
CA LEU A 352 5.81 -27.42 15.17
C LEU A 352 5.38 -27.63 16.62
N ALA A 353 6.35 -27.90 17.48
CA ALA A 353 6.14 -27.91 18.93
C ALA A 353 7.20 -27.04 19.62
N PHE A 354 6.80 -26.39 20.70
CA PHE A 354 7.69 -25.57 21.53
C PHE A 354 7.85 -26.14 22.93
N ASP A 355 9.08 -26.33 23.34
CA ASP A 355 9.44 -26.72 24.70
C ASP A 355 9.36 -25.49 25.62
N ARG A 356 8.32 -25.44 26.43
CA ARG A 356 8.06 -24.32 27.35
C ARG A 356 9.16 -24.13 28.40
N SER A 357 10.00 -25.12 28.67
CA SER A 357 11.16 -24.96 29.54
C SER A 357 12.21 -23.97 29.01
N LYS A 358 12.18 -23.67 27.72
CA LYS A 358 13.04 -22.69 27.07
C LYS A 358 12.44 -21.27 27.00
N ALA A 359 11.22 -21.07 27.51
CA ALA A 359 10.50 -19.80 27.42
C ALA A 359 11.21 -18.62 28.12
N ASP A 360 12.09 -18.89 29.08
CA ASP A 360 12.89 -17.85 29.73
C ASP A 360 14.07 -17.36 28.87
N ALA A 361 14.56 -18.20 27.98
CA ALA A 361 15.70 -17.90 27.13
C ALA A 361 15.30 -17.46 25.70
N VAL A 362 14.12 -17.90 25.24
CA VAL A 362 13.68 -17.72 23.85
C VAL A 362 12.24 -17.22 23.82
N GLU A 363 12.00 -16.23 23.03
CA GLU A 363 10.65 -15.80 22.66
C GLU A 363 10.20 -16.63 21.46
N TYR A 364 9.10 -17.34 21.64
CA TYR A 364 8.43 -18.12 20.60
C TYR A 364 7.03 -17.54 20.36
N GLU A 365 6.74 -17.17 19.14
CA GLU A 365 5.42 -16.69 18.75
C GLU A 365 4.89 -17.49 17.56
N ALA A 366 3.74 -18.14 17.73
CA ALA A 366 3.07 -18.81 16.63
C ALA A 366 2.59 -17.81 15.58
N LEU A 367 2.87 -18.09 14.30
CA LEU A 367 2.45 -17.23 13.17
C LEU A 367 1.19 -17.76 12.50
N ALA A 368 1.14 -19.07 12.23
CA ALA A 368 0.07 -19.71 11.48
C ALA A 368 -0.41 -20.95 12.21
N LEU A 369 -1.72 -21.04 12.44
CA LEU A 369 -2.34 -22.13 13.17
C LEU A 369 -3.35 -22.89 12.29
N SER A 370 -3.33 -24.21 12.42
CA SER A 370 -4.35 -25.08 11.81
C SER A 370 -5.71 -24.91 12.48
N SER A 371 -6.76 -25.53 11.94
CA SER A 371 -8.08 -25.55 12.57
C SER A 371 -8.13 -26.38 13.85
N GLN A 372 -9.16 -26.20 14.66
CA GLN A 372 -9.37 -26.98 15.89
C GLN A 372 -9.67 -28.47 15.58
N GLU A 373 -10.25 -28.73 14.44
CA GLU A 373 -10.62 -30.08 13.98
C GLU A 373 -9.47 -30.82 13.30
N SER A 374 -8.31 -30.16 13.11
CA SER A 374 -7.13 -30.76 12.51
C SER A 374 -6.42 -31.74 13.45
N TRP A 375 -5.56 -32.56 12.86
CA TRP A 375 -4.62 -33.40 13.63
C TRP A 375 -3.32 -33.59 12.83
N GLY A 376 -2.23 -33.84 13.54
CA GLY A 376 -0.95 -34.25 12.95
C GLY A 376 -0.91 -35.76 12.81
N GLU A 377 -1.09 -36.25 11.57
CA GLU A 377 -1.05 -37.64 11.24
C GLU A 377 0.37 -38.16 11.15
N THR A 378 0.70 -39.11 12.04
CA THR A 378 2.05 -39.68 12.11
C THR A 378 2.23 -40.87 11.18
N ARG A 379 1.14 -41.48 10.67
CA ARG A 379 1.18 -42.68 9.85
C ARG A 379 0.07 -42.72 8.79
N ILE A 380 0.33 -42.34 7.58
CA ILE A 380 -0.62 -42.52 6.47
C ILE A 380 -0.49 -43.95 5.92
N VAL A 381 -1.53 -44.74 6.10
CA VAL A 381 -1.56 -46.14 5.59
C VAL A 381 -2.53 -46.24 4.41
N GLY A 382 -2.01 -46.71 3.27
CA GLY A 382 -2.81 -46.90 2.07
C GLY A 382 -3.51 -45.63 1.56
N GLY A 383 -2.90 -44.46 1.74
CA GLY A 383 -3.45 -43.16 1.36
C GLY A 383 -4.61 -42.67 2.22
N LYS A 384 -4.86 -43.29 3.38
CA LYS A 384 -5.90 -42.92 4.34
C LYS A 384 -5.27 -42.37 5.61
N ALA A 385 -5.71 -41.19 6.02
CA ALA A 385 -5.40 -40.60 7.31
C ALA A 385 -6.53 -40.91 8.30
N ARG A 386 -6.19 -41.28 9.52
CA ARG A 386 -7.13 -41.53 10.60
C ARG A 386 -6.51 -41.09 11.92
N PHE A 387 -7.20 -40.26 12.65
CA PHE A 387 -6.76 -39.87 13.97
C PHE A 387 -6.58 -41.04 14.94
N ASP A 388 -5.38 -41.29 15.41
CA ASP A 388 -5.03 -42.35 16.34
C ASP A 388 -4.70 -41.75 17.73
N PRO A 389 -5.63 -41.88 18.73
CA PRO A 389 -5.38 -41.34 20.06
C PRO A 389 -4.11 -41.87 20.70
N GLY A 390 -3.26 -40.99 21.19
CA GLY A 390 -1.99 -41.33 21.83
C GLY A 390 -0.77 -41.37 20.91
N LEU A 391 -0.98 -41.34 19.58
CA LEU A 391 0.07 -41.17 18.57
C LEU A 391 0.00 -39.79 17.95
N ASP A 392 -1.21 -39.39 17.57
CA ASP A 392 -1.43 -38.13 16.83
C ASP A 392 -1.75 -36.95 17.75
N ALA A 393 -1.26 -35.79 17.41
CA ALA A 393 -1.56 -34.55 18.10
C ALA A 393 -2.86 -33.94 17.54
N ARG A 394 -3.71 -33.39 18.42
CA ARG A 394 -4.91 -32.63 18.00
C ARG A 394 -4.59 -31.16 17.78
N GLY A 395 -5.33 -30.56 16.85
CA GLY A 395 -5.31 -29.11 16.61
C GLY A 395 -5.95 -28.27 17.74
N PRO A 396 -5.76 -26.94 17.70
CA PRO A 396 -4.97 -26.24 16.69
C PRO A 396 -3.47 -26.47 16.89
N MET A 397 -2.72 -26.56 15.81
CA MET A 397 -1.28 -26.79 15.82
C MET A 397 -0.57 -25.64 15.13
N ASP A 398 0.63 -25.33 15.63
CA ASP A 398 1.50 -24.33 15.03
C ASP A 398 2.12 -24.89 13.74
N LEU A 399 1.92 -24.20 12.62
CA LEU A 399 2.51 -24.55 11.33
C LEU A 399 3.65 -23.60 10.94
N ALA A 400 3.71 -22.44 11.57
CA ALA A 400 4.78 -21.49 11.44
C ALA A 400 4.99 -20.74 12.75
N ALA A 401 6.24 -20.40 13.07
CA ALA A 401 6.61 -19.67 14.28
C ALA A 401 7.76 -18.71 14.01
N ALA A 402 7.77 -17.57 14.71
CA ALA A 402 8.90 -16.67 14.85
C ALA A 402 9.61 -16.93 16.17
N VAL A 403 10.93 -16.92 16.15
CA VAL A 403 11.77 -17.26 17.28
C VAL A 403 12.92 -16.27 17.39
N ARG A 404 13.19 -15.78 18.59
CA ARG A 404 14.33 -14.91 18.89
C ARG A 404 14.80 -15.10 20.35
N PRO A 405 16.06 -14.79 20.68
CA PRO A 405 16.50 -14.78 22.08
C PRO A 405 15.68 -13.77 22.87
N ARG A 406 15.31 -14.14 24.10
CA ARG A 406 14.71 -13.19 25.02
C ARG A 406 15.80 -12.26 25.56
N PRO A 407 15.63 -10.94 25.48
CA PRO A 407 16.57 -10.01 26.11
C PRO A 407 16.67 -10.34 27.62
N PRO A 408 17.88 -10.37 28.21
CA PRO A 408 18.00 -10.52 29.65
C PRO A 408 17.23 -9.41 30.33
N ALA A 409 16.50 -9.75 31.41
CA ALA A 409 15.81 -8.78 32.24
C ALA A 409 16.85 -7.73 32.67
N ALA A 410 16.67 -6.47 32.31
CA ALA A 410 17.59 -5.41 32.69
C ALA A 410 17.68 -5.37 34.23
N PRO A 411 18.85 -5.47 34.84
CA PRO A 411 18.98 -5.19 36.25
C PRO A 411 18.61 -3.74 36.49
N ALA A 412 17.65 -3.49 37.38
CA ALA A 412 17.24 -2.15 37.78
C ALA A 412 18.39 -1.52 38.64
N ALA A 413 19.47 -1.15 37.97
CA ALA A 413 20.54 -0.35 38.59
C ALA A 413 20.45 1.06 37.96
N GLU A 414 19.96 2.01 38.73
CA GLU A 414 19.98 3.44 38.35
C GLU A 414 21.41 3.86 38.02
N GLY A 415 21.66 4.27 36.80
CA GLY A 415 22.88 4.97 36.38
C GLY A 415 23.84 4.23 35.46
N SER A 416 23.58 2.98 35.04
CA SER A 416 24.40 2.33 33.98
C SER A 416 23.71 2.41 32.62
N THR A 417 24.39 2.99 31.62
CA THR A 417 23.97 2.88 30.21
C THR A 417 23.90 1.39 29.87
N PRO A 418 22.73 0.86 29.44
CA PRO A 418 22.66 -0.56 29.06
C PRO A 418 23.70 -0.81 27.96
N PRO A 419 24.46 -1.93 28.02
CA PRO A 419 25.30 -2.31 26.90
C PRO A 419 24.41 -2.43 25.65
N GLU A 420 24.88 -1.92 24.53
CA GLU A 420 24.21 -2.04 23.23
C GLU A 420 23.87 -3.54 23.03
N PRO A 421 22.60 -3.91 22.83
CA PRO A 421 22.23 -5.32 22.77
C PRO A 421 23.00 -5.95 21.62
N ALA A 422 23.82 -6.97 21.91
CA ALA A 422 24.47 -7.78 20.88
C ALA A 422 23.40 -8.17 19.86
N ALA A 423 23.71 -8.04 18.57
CA ALA A 423 22.74 -8.27 17.47
C ALA A 423 22.07 -9.63 17.69
N ALA A 424 20.82 -9.61 18.14
CA ALA A 424 20.11 -10.84 18.49
C ALA A 424 19.72 -11.56 17.20
N TRP A 425 20.04 -12.85 17.08
CA TRP A 425 19.58 -13.67 15.97
C TRP A 425 18.04 -13.72 15.92
N ARG A 426 17.50 -13.98 14.73
CA ARG A 426 16.07 -14.23 14.52
C ARG A 426 15.89 -15.39 13.59
N ALA A 427 14.85 -16.17 13.82
CA ALA A 427 14.46 -17.24 12.92
C ALA A 427 12.95 -17.26 12.70
N VAL A 428 12.56 -17.64 11.51
CA VAL A 428 11.19 -18.04 11.19
C VAL A 428 11.24 -19.49 10.74
N LEU A 429 10.49 -20.35 11.39
CA LEU A 429 10.35 -21.75 11.05
C LEU A 429 8.93 -21.98 10.49
N VAL A 430 8.88 -22.69 9.39
CA VAL A 430 7.59 -23.06 8.75
C VAL A 430 7.64 -24.54 8.46
N GLY A 431 6.67 -25.29 8.97
CA GLY A 431 6.52 -26.71 8.74
C GLY A 431 6.09 -27.07 7.30
N ASN A 432 6.42 -26.22 6.35
CA ASN A 432 6.11 -26.37 4.93
C ASN A 432 7.02 -25.51 4.07
N ALA A 433 7.46 -26.02 2.93
CA ALA A 433 8.18 -25.24 1.93
C ALA A 433 7.35 -25.02 0.65
N ARG A 434 6.38 -25.91 0.40
CA ARG A 434 5.61 -25.90 -0.85
C ARG A 434 4.76 -24.65 -1.04
N PHE A 435 4.31 -24.01 0.04
CA PHE A 435 3.51 -22.78 -0.06
C PHE A 435 4.24 -21.66 -0.80
N ALA A 436 5.59 -21.68 -0.76
CA ALA A 436 6.45 -20.68 -1.39
C ALA A 436 7.00 -21.12 -2.78
N THR A 437 6.68 -22.34 -3.25
CA THR A 437 7.04 -22.78 -4.61
C THR A 437 6.15 -22.14 -5.67
N ASN A 438 6.61 -22.10 -6.91
CA ASN A 438 5.89 -21.49 -8.04
C ASN A 438 4.43 -21.96 -8.17
N GLY A 439 4.17 -23.24 -7.88
CA GLY A 439 2.82 -23.81 -7.96
C GLY A 439 1.83 -23.24 -6.94
N PHE A 440 2.32 -22.70 -5.83
CA PHE A 440 1.49 -22.21 -4.73
C PHE A 440 1.74 -20.77 -4.34
N PHE A 441 2.82 -20.16 -4.81
CA PHE A 441 3.27 -18.81 -4.42
C PHE A 441 2.18 -17.75 -4.61
N ASN A 442 1.50 -17.77 -5.74
CA ASN A 442 0.44 -16.81 -6.07
C ASN A 442 -0.94 -17.23 -5.55
N MET A 443 -1.02 -18.30 -4.77
CA MET A 443 -2.28 -18.76 -4.20
C MET A 443 -2.65 -17.93 -2.97
N SER A 444 -3.63 -17.03 -3.14
CA SER A 444 -4.14 -16.15 -2.09
C SER A 444 -3.01 -15.40 -1.34
N GLY A 445 -2.81 -15.62 -0.04
CA GLY A 445 -1.82 -14.91 0.77
C GLY A 445 -0.44 -15.57 0.87
N ASN A 446 -0.15 -16.63 0.11
CA ASN A 446 1.12 -17.36 0.28
C ASN A 446 2.36 -16.51 0.03
N GLY A 447 2.40 -15.80 -1.10
CA GLY A 447 3.51 -14.91 -1.44
C GLY A 447 3.66 -13.76 -0.44
N ASP A 448 2.53 -13.21 0.02
CA ASP A 448 2.53 -12.14 1.03
C ASP A 448 3.08 -12.62 2.37
N PHE A 449 2.71 -13.84 2.81
CA PHE A 449 3.23 -14.43 4.04
C PHE A 449 4.74 -14.68 3.95
N PHE A 450 5.20 -15.24 2.83
CA PHE A 450 6.62 -15.46 2.57
C PHE A 450 7.40 -14.14 2.61
N ALA A 451 6.93 -13.14 1.87
CA ALA A 451 7.57 -11.84 1.81
C ALA A 451 7.58 -11.13 3.17
N ALA A 452 6.47 -11.20 3.94
CA ALA A 452 6.40 -10.62 5.28
C ALA A 452 7.40 -11.28 6.25
N ALA A 453 7.59 -12.60 6.17
CA ALA A 453 8.58 -13.31 6.96
C ALA A 453 10.02 -12.86 6.63
N VAL A 454 10.36 -12.75 5.33
CA VAL A 454 11.70 -12.29 4.90
C VAL A 454 11.92 -10.82 5.29
N ASN A 455 10.92 -9.95 5.12
CA ASN A 455 11.02 -8.54 5.50
C ASN A 455 11.29 -8.37 7.00
N TRP A 456 10.60 -9.12 7.85
CA TRP A 456 10.83 -9.09 9.29
C TRP A 456 12.25 -9.57 9.66
N LEU A 457 12.71 -10.64 9.03
CA LEU A 457 14.07 -11.13 9.21
C LEU A 457 15.09 -10.10 8.76
N ALA A 458 14.91 -9.47 7.61
CA ALA A 458 15.81 -8.46 7.09
C ALA A 458 15.70 -7.09 7.80
N GLU A 459 14.85 -6.96 8.84
CA GLU A 459 14.57 -5.70 9.54
C GLU A 459 14.02 -4.58 8.64
N GLU A 460 13.29 -4.98 7.61
CA GLU A 460 12.59 -4.06 6.71
C GLU A 460 11.16 -3.83 7.21
N ARG A 461 11.02 -3.10 8.30
CA ARG A 461 9.70 -2.84 8.93
C ARG A 461 8.75 -2.07 8.03
N ASP A 462 9.28 -1.30 7.08
CA ASP A 462 8.52 -0.44 6.19
C ASP A 462 7.98 -1.16 4.94
N LEU A 463 8.47 -2.40 4.66
CA LEU A 463 8.13 -3.19 3.48
C LEU A 463 6.98 -4.18 3.67
N ILE A 464 6.29 -4.16 4.82
CA ILE A 464 5.19 -5.09 5.06
C ILE A 464 4.09 -4.85 4.04
N ALA A 465 4.04 -5.73 3.05
CA ALA A 465 3.05 -5.93 1.97
C ALA A 465 2.15 -4.72 1.64
N ILE A 466 2.55 -3.91 0.65
CA ILE A 466 1.62 -3.03 -0.03
C ILE A 466 0.70 -3.93 -0.83
N ARG A 467 -0.51 -4.13 -0.33
CA ARG A 467 -1.51 -4.95 -1.01
C ARG A 467 -2.11 -4.17 -2.16
N PRO A 468 -2.28 -4.78 -3.35
CA PRO A 468 -3.07 -4.17 -4.39
C PRO A 468 -4.46 -3.85 -3.82
N LYS A 469 -4.90 -2.62 -3.99
CA LYS A 469 -6.32 -2.32 -3.82
C LYS A 469 -7.04 -3.01 -4.97
N GLU A 470 -7.74 -4.09 -4.66
CA GLU A 470 -8.64 -4.69 -5.64
C GLU A 470 -9.62 -3.59 -6.07
N ALA A 471 -9.60 -3.27 -7.36
CA ALA A 471 -10.64 -2.46 -7.97
C ALA A 471 -11.93 -3.30 -7.95
N SER A 472 -12.56 -3.39 -6.78
CA SER A 472 -13.89 -3.98 -6.70
C SER A 472 -14.84 -3.03 -7.40
N SER A 473 -15.03 -3.22 -8.69
CA SER A 473 -16.18 -2.70 -9.40
C SER A 473 -17.43 -3.41 -8.87
N SER A 474 -17.85 -3.04 -7.67
CA SER A 474 -19.17 -3.44 -7.17
C SER A 474 -20.18 -2.63 -7.98
N PRO A 475 -20.92 -3.26 -8.91
CA PRO A 475 -22.00 -2.56 -9.58
C PRO A 475 -22.95 -2.04 -8.50
N LEU A 476 -23.29 -0.76 -8.55
CA LEU A 476 -24.29 -0.15 -7.67
C LEU A 476 -25.63 -0.83 -7.93
N LEU A 477 -25.90 -1.91 -7.23
CA LEU A 477 -27.20 -2.57 -7.23
C LEU A 477 -28.14 -1.78 -6.31
N LEU A 478 -28.73 -0.73 -6.86
CA LEU A 478 -29.77 0.01 -6.17
C LEU A 478 -31.03 -0.85 -6.06
N THR A 479 -31.53 -1.01 -4.85
CA THR A 479 -32.84 -1.64 -4.67
C THR A 479 -33.94 -0.79 -5.34
N ALA A 480 -35.07 -1.41 -5.71
CA ALA A 480 -36.17 -0.67 -6.36
C ALA A 480 -36.71 0.52 -5.53
N GLY A 481 -36.54 0.48 -4.20
CA GLY A 481 -36.83 1.61 -3.29
C GLY A 481 -35.81 2.74 -3.41
N GLN A 482 -34.52 2.42 -3.47
CA GLN A 482 -33.43 3.40 -3.62
C GLN A 482 -33.48 4.07 -5.00
N GLN A 483 -33.79 3.34 -6.08
CA GLN A 483 -33.96 3.90 -7.43
C GLN A 483 -35.08 4.94 -7.45
N ARG A 484 -36.23 4.64 -6.80
CA ARG A 484 -37.33 5.61 -6.68
C ARG A 484 -36.90 6.84 -5.89
N LEU A 485 -36.16 6.69 -4.80
CA LEU A 485 -35.73 7.81 -3.97
C LEU A 485 -34.75 8.72 -4.72
N VAL A 486 -33.77 8.14 -5.44
CA VAL A 486 -32.81 8.87 -6.28
C VAL A 486 -33.49 9.64 -7.40
N PHE A 487 -34.59 9.12 -7.97
CA PHE A 487 -35.37 9.79 -8.98
C PHE A 487 -36.26 10.90 -8.39
N TRP A 488 -37.04 10.59 -7.34
CA TRP A 488 -38.08 11.51 -6.83
C TRP A 488 -37.53 12.69 -6.00
N ILE A 489 -36.35 12.52 -5.35
CA ILE A 489 -35.79 13.64 -4.57
C ILE A 489 -35.44 14.83 -5.48
N PRO A 490 -34.61 14.71 -6.53
CA PRO A 490 -34.27 15.87 -7.36
C PRO A 490 -35.40 16.33 -8.27
N VAL A 491 -36.31 15.46 -8.70
CA VAL A 491 -37.33 15.78 -9.69
C VAL A 491 -38.58 16.39 -9.01
N LEU A 492 -38.97 15.95 -7.83
CA LEU A 492 -40.19 16.39 -7.20
C LEU A 492 -39.96 17.09 -5.84
N ILE A 493 -39.16 16.51 -4.96
CA ILE A 493 -39.03 17.00 -3.57
C ILE A 493 -38.33 18.37 -3.52
N VAL A 494 -37.16 18.47 -4.19
CA VAL A 494 -36.38 19.70 -4.20
C VAL A 494 -37.11 20.85 -4.90
N PRO A 495 -37.67 20.70 -6.13
CA PRO A 495 -38.44 21.76 -6.77
C PRO A 495 -39.72 22.11 -5.98
N GLY A 496 -40.39 21.11 -5.42
CA GLY A 496 -41.57 21.33 -4.57
C GLY A 496 -41.26 22.13 -3.32
N ALA A 497 -40.16 21.86 -2.65
CA ALA A 497 -39.68 22.61 -1.49
C ALA A 497 -39.36 24.07 -1.84
N VAL A 498 -38.67 24.29 -2.98
CA VAL A 498 -38.39 25.66 -3.47
C VAL A 498 -39.66 26.42 -3.80
N ALA A 499 -40.65 25.79 -4.47
CA ALA A 499 -41.92 26.39 -4.78
C ALA A 499 -42.73 26.72 -3.52
N ALA A 500 -42.78 25.80 -2.56
CA ALA A 500 -43.44 26.01 -1.29
C ALA A 500 -42.82 27.18 -0.50
N PHE A 501 -41.46 27.23 -0.44
CA PHE A 501 -40.75 28.33 0.19
C PHE A 501 -41.02 29.67 -0.51
N GLY A 502 -40.98 29.69 -1.83
CA GLY A 502 -41.37 30.86 -2.63
C GLY A 502 -42.79 31.35 -2.33
N MET A 503 -43.73 30.42 -2.21
CA MET A 503 -45.13 30.74 -1.87
C MET A 503 -45.29 31.32 -0.45
N VAL A 504 -44.54 30.78 0.52
CA VAL A 504 -44.54 31.32 1.90
C VAL A 504 -43.99 32.74 1.93
N VAL A 505 -42.87 32.98 1.22
CA VAL A 505 -42.27 34.33 1.12
C VAL A 505 -43.22 35.30 0.41
N TRP A 506 -43.88 34.87 -0.68
CA TRP A 506 -44.86 35.69 -1.41
C TRP A 506 -46.06 36.03 -0.53
N ARG A 507 -46.64 35.08 0.22
CA ARG A 507 -47.74 35.33 1.15
C ARG A 507 -47.36 36.29 2.29
N ARG A 508 -46.15 36.17 2.82
CA ARG A 508 -45.62 37.11 3.84
C ARG A 508 -45.50 38.55 3.28
N ARG A 509 -45.01 38.71 2.07
CA ARG A 509 -44.86 40.02 1.41
C ARG A 509 -46.20 40.66 1.05
N ARG A 510 -47.28 39.90 0.83
CA ARG A 510 -48.62 40.41 0.59
C ARG A 510 -49.35 40.88 1.83
N ARG A 511 -48.89 40.51 3.03
CA ARG A 511 -49.45 40.90 4.32
C ARG A 511 -48.77 42.11 4.99
N LEU A 512 -47.65 42.52 4.40
CA LEU A 512 -46.97 43.79 4.69
C LEU A 512 -47.30 44.83 3.64
#